data_4bcd2df54c62e1caee4a8dc9485ded87
#
_entry.id   4bcd2df54c62e1caee4a8dc9485ded87
#
_cell.length_a   1.000
_cell.length_b   1.000
_cell.length_c   1.000
_cell.angle_alpha   90.00
_cell.angle_beta   90.00
_cell.angle_gamma   90.00
#
_symmetry.space_group_name_H-M   'P 1'
#
loop_
_entity.id
_entity.type
_entity.pdbx_description
1 polymer ?
#
loop_
_entity_poly.entity_id
_entity_poly.type
_entity_poly.pdbx_seq_one_letter_code
_entity_poly.pdbx_strand_id
1 'polypeptide(L)'
;MCDMIKPSFIPGLEIRQLRDLMRYRTKLTNMKTSEKNRALNCLTVSNLKLDDVFSDVFGKSSTSIIQYLLEHPGESFDVRPFIHARCKTPVEEIQAAVEGAISVPQAIKLRQCLNHINEIEKHREEINLEIQALAEPFSPVLELLRTIPGLDTQPITAIAILSEIGPDMSVFPTSKHFISWAGCCPRNDRSARRTKSTRISRAGQSLKPLLVQIANALLRSKEHPEFKNRYRRIKANRGHKKAIIAICKMLLTAIWNVLSKVEPYSAKGYLEPKPAK
;
A
#
# COMPACT_ATOMS: atom_id res chain seq x y z
N MET A 1 -20.78 6.60 -39.14
CA MET A 1 -20.73 6.83 -37.68
C MET A 1 -19.35 7.40 -37.36
N CYS A 2 -19.30 8.62 -36.84
CA CYS A 2 -18.02 9.23 -36.51
C CYS A 2 -17.43 8.57 -35.25
N ASP A 3 -16.34 7.84 -35.39
CA ASP A 3 -15.55 7.19 -34.31
C ASP A 3 -14.79 8.25 -33.50
N MET A 4 -15.51 9.19 -32.89
CA MET A 4 -14.90 10.31 -32.15
C MET A 4 -14.45 9.92 -30.74
N ILE A 5 -14.87 8.76 -30.21
CA ILE A 5 -14.53 8.30 -28.87
C ILE A 5 -13.83 6.95 -28.98
N LYS A 6 -12.54 6.91 -28.68
CA LYS A 6 -11.81 5.65 -28.58
C LYS A 6 -12.39 4.82 -27.43
N PRO A 7 -12.74 3.54 -27.66
CA PRO A 7 -13.27 2.69 -26.60
C PRO A 7 -12.27 2.55 -25.47
N SER A 8 -12.76 2.61 -24.24
CA SER A 8 -11.95 2.34 -23.05
C SER A 8 -11.81 0.84 -22.87
N PHE A 9 -10.62 0.38 -22.46
CA PHE A 9 -10.42 -1.02 -22.10
C PHE A 9 -11.29 -1.41 -20.90
N ILE A 10 -12.18 -2.36 -21.11
CA ILE A 10 -13.03 -2.96 -20.08
C ILE A 10 -12.67 -4.43 -19.96
N PRO A 11 -12.09 -4.89 -18.83
CA PRO A 11 -11.77 -6.29 -18.63
C PRO A 11 -13.00 -7.15 -18.47
N GLY A 12 -12.83 -8.48 -18.61
CA GLY A 12 -13.88 -9.48 -18.40
C GLY A 12 -14.57 -9.36 -17.03
N LEU A 13 -15.74 -10.00 -16.91
CA LEU A 13 -16.59 -9.91 -15.71
C LEU A 13 -15.83 -10.32 -14.44
N GLU A 14 -15.11 -11.43 -14.46
CA GLU A 14 -14.35 -11.97 -13.32
C GLU A 14 -13.32 -10.97 -12.79
N ILE A 15 -12.55 -10.34 -13.69
CA ILE A 15 -11.58 -9.31 -13.32
C ILE A 15 -12.27 -8.06 -12.77
N ARG A 16 -13.47 -7.72 -13.26
CA ARG A 16 -14.22 -6.59 -12.72
C ARG A 16 -14.72 -6.86 -11.31
N GLN A 17 -15.21 -8.07 -11.04
CA GLN A 17 -15.62 -8.51 -9.70
C GLN A 17 -14.43 -8.50 -8.73
N LEU A 18 -13.32 -9.10 -9.13
CA LEU A 18 -12.08 -9.10 -8.36
C LEU A 18 -11.60 -7.67 -8.07
N ARG A 19 -11.65 -6.78 -9.06
CA ARG A 19 -11.30 -5.35 -8.92
C ARG A 19 -12.21 -4.63 -7.92
N ASP A 20 -13.50 -4.89 -7.95
CA ASP A 20 -14.46 -4.26 -7.04
C ASP A 20 -14.17 -4.65 -5.60
N LEU A 21 -13.98 -5.94 -5.31
CA LEU A 21 -13.61 -6.43 -3.98
C LEU A 21 -12.26 -5.89 -3.52
N MET A 22 -11.24 -5.86 -4.39
CA MET A 22 -9.93 -5.31 -4.05
C MET A 22 -9.99 -3.82 -3.70
N ARG A 23 -10.79 -3.05 -4.41
CA ARG A 23 -11.02 -1.63 -4.12
C ARG A 23 -11.80 -1.44 -2.83
N TYR A 24 -12.80 -2.29 -2.56
CA TYR A 24 -13.55 -2.27 -1.31
C TYR A 24 -12.65 -2.63 -0.11
N ARG A 25 -11.82 -3.67 -0.24
CA ARG A 25 -10.79 -4.01 0.74
C ARG A 25 -9.86 -2.83 1.07
N THR A 26 -9.48 -2.06 0.06
CA THR A 26 -8.68 -0.84 0.25
C THR A 26 -9.44 0.22 1.02
N LYS A 27 -10.75 0.40 0.75
CA LYS A 27 -11.61 1.30 1.54
C LYS A 27 -11.69 0.87 3.00
N LEU A 28 -11.89 -0.42 3.28
CA LEU A 28 -11.87 -0.95 4.66
C LEU A 28 -10.55 -0.68 5.37
N THR A 29 -9.41 -0.83 4.67
CA THR A 29 -8.10 -0.48 5.23
C THR A 29 -8.00 1.00 5.60
N ASN A 30 -8.51 1.89 4.75
CA ASN A 30 -8.54 3.32 5.03
C ASN A 30 -9.48 3.67 6.19
N MET A 31 -10.65 3.01 6.28
CA MET A 31 -11.59 3.16 7.40
C MET A 31 -10.93 2.72 8.71
N LYS A 32 -10.26 1.56 8.73
CA LYS A 32 -9.50 1.09 9.90
C LYS A 32 -8.44 2.10 10.34
N THR A 33 -7.70 2.67 9.39
CA THR A 33 -6.70 3.72 9.68
C THR A 33 -7.36 4.97 10.27
N SER A 34 -8.51 5.36 9.76
CA SER A 34 -9.26 6.49 10.30
C SER A 34 -9.75 6.25 11.72
N GLU A 35 -10.23 5.03 12.04
CA GLU A 35 -10.61 4.68 13.42
C GLU A 35 -9.41 4.62 14.36
N LYS A 36 -8.26 4.09 13.90
CA LYS A 36 -7.01 4.13 14.67
C LYS A 36 -6.62 5.56 15.02
N ASN A 37 -6.68 6.49 14.05
CA ASN A 37 -6.36 7.90 14.30
C ASN A 37 -7.35 8.56 15.27
N ARG A 38 -8.65 8.20 15.23
CA ARG A 38 -9.65 8.67 16.19
C ARG A 38 -9.37 8.16 17.61
N ALA A 39 -8.98 6.88 17.72
CA ALA A 39 -8.60 6.28 19.00
C ALA A 39 -7.35 6.96 19.57
N LEU A 40 -6.31 7.19 18.77
CA LEU A 40 -5.12 7.93 19.17
C LEU A 40 -5.47 9.34 19.65
N ASN A 41 -6.35 10.04 18.95
CA ASN A 41 -6.81 11.37 19.38
C ASN A 41 -7.52 11.33 20.74
N CYS A 42 -8.33 10.30 21.03
CA CYS A 42 -8.93 10.12 22.37
C CYS A 42 -7.87 9.98 23.46
N LEU A 43 -6.80 9.21 23.20
CA LEU A 43 -5.68 9.05 24.13
C LEU A 43 -4.92 10.37 24.33
N THR A 44 -4.60 11.07 23.26
CA THR A 44 -3.89 12.35 23.30
C THR A 44 -4.68 13.41 24.10
N VAL A 45 -5.99 13.54 23.85
CA VAL A 45 -6.87 14.46 24.60
C VAL A 45 -6.96 14.10 26.07
N SER A 46 -6.79 12.82 26.42
CA SER A 46 -6.75 12.32 27.80
C SER A 46 -5.36 12.40 28.45
N ASN A 47 -4.39 13.01 27.79
CA ASN A 47 -2.97 13.08 28.19
C ASN A 47 -2.32 11.69 28.39
N LEU A 48 -2.79 10.69 27.63
CA LEU A 48 -2.24 9.33 27.59
C LEU A 48 -1.30 9.23 26.38
N LYS A 49 0.02 9.25 26.62
CA LYS A 49 1.07 9.38 25.58
C LYS A 49 1.61 8.02 25.13
N LEU A 50 0.71 7.07 24.84
CA LEU A 50 1.11 5.71 24.45
C LEU A 50 1.83 5.65 23.08
N ASP A 51 1.64 6.62 22.23
CA ASP A 51 2.32 6.76 20.93
C ASP A 51 3.79 7.22 21.06
N ASP A 52 4.18 7.84 22.17
CA ASP A 52 5.58 8.18 22.46
C ASP A 52 6.40 6.97 22.90
N VAL A 53 5.76 5.99 23.55
CA VAL A 53 6.44 4.84 24.19
C VAL A 53 6.25 3.52 23.46
N PHE A 54 5.22 3.39 22.61
CA PHE A 54 4.98 2.20 21.80
C PHE A 54 5.05 2.51 20.30
N SER A 55 5.83 1.74 19.56
CA SER A 55 5.87 1.86 18.09
C SER A 55 4.54 1.48 17.41
N ASP A 56 3.72 0.64 18.06
CA ASP A 56 2.33 0.33 17.65
C ASP A 56 1.43 0.38 18.88
N VAL A 57 0.63 1.44 18.98
CA VAL A 57 -0.34 1.65 20.07
C VAL A 57 -1.47 0.61 20.06
N PHE A 58 -1.64 -0.12 18.96
CA PHE A 58 -2.61 -1.22 18.84
C PHE A 58 -1.94 -2.60 18.96
N GLY A 59 -0.70 -2.64 19.46
CA GLY A 59 0.02 -3.86 19.83
C GLY A 59 -0.45 -4.44 21.16
N LYS A 60 0.00 -5.66 21.48
CA LYS A 60 -0.49 -6.42 22.66
C LYS A 60 -0.41 -5.64 23.96
N SER A 61 0.77 -5.10 24.33
CA SER A 61 0.96 -4.39 25.60
C SER A 61 0.08 -3.16 25.71
N SER A 62 0.10 -2.31 24.70
CA SER A 62 -0.67 -1.07 24.71
C SER A 62 -2.18 -1.33 24.68
N THR A 63 -2.65 -2.33 23.92
CA THR A 63 -4.07 -2.72 23.92
C THR A 63 -4.53 -3.20 25.28
N SER A 64 -3.71 -4.00 26.00
CA SER A 64 -4.03 -4.45 27.36
C SER A 64 -4.10 -3.27 28.36
N ILE A 65 -3.17 -2.32 28.23
CA ILE A 65 -3.17 -1.08 29.03
C ILE A 65 -4.44 -0.24 28.74
N ILE A 66 -4.78 -0.04 27.47
CA ILE A 66 -5.96 0.72 27.06
C ILE A 66 -7.23 0.04 27.58
N GLN A 67 -7.31 -1.28 27.52
CA GLN A 67 -8.45 -2.03 28.02
C GLN A 67 -8.61 -1.84 29.53
N TYR A 68 -7.52 -1.95 30.29
CA TYR A 68 -7.53 -1.70 31.73
C TYR A 68 -7.99 -0.28 32.07
N LEU A 69 -7.47 0.74 31.38
CA LEU A 69 -7.87 2.15 31.55
C LEU A 69 -9.37 2.39 31.27
N LEU A 70 -9.95 1.62 30.32
CA LEU A 70 -11.38 1.71 29.99
C LEU A 70 -12.27 1.01 31.03
N GLU A 71 -11.75 0.00 31.73
CA GLU A 71 -12.46 -0.74 32.78
C GLU A 71 -12.35 -0.04 34.15
N HIS A 72 -11.23 0.69 34.39
CA HIS A 72 -10.90 1.35 35.65
C HIS A 72 -10.56 2.84 35.45
N PRO A 73 -11.53 3.66 35.03
CA PRO A 73 -11.28 5.05 34.70
C PRO A 73 -10.89 5.86 35.94
N GLY A 74 -9.73 6.50 35.88
CA GLY A 74 -9.22 7.37 36.94
C GLY A 74 -8.47 6.64 38.08
N GLU A 75 -8.28 5.33 37.99
CA GLU A 75 -7.45 4.58 38.92
C GLU A 75 -5.98 4.59 38.50
N SER A 76 -5.08 4.81 39.45
CA SER A 76 -3.64 4.59 39.23
C SER A 76 -3.34 3.09 39.32
N PHE A 77 -2.50 2.59 38.42
CA PHE A 77 -2.15 1.17 38.36
C PHE A 77 -0.69 0.96 37.95
N ASP A 78 -0.15 -0.21 38.28
CA ASP A 78 1.18 -0.63 37.82
C ASP A 78 1.07 -1.21 36.40
N VAL A 79 1.84 -0.67 35.45
CA VAL A 79 1.85 -1.12 34.04
C VAL A 79 2.59 -2.43 33.81
N ARG A 80 3.44 -2.89 34.75
CA ARG A 80 4.29 -4.08 34.61
C ARG A 80 3.55 -5.33 34.15
N PRO A 81 2.36 -5.67 34.70
CA PRO A 81 1.62 -6.88 34.30
C PRO A 81 1.19 -6.88 32.82
N PHE A 82 1.08 -5.70 32.20
CA PHE A 82 0.59 -5.52 30.82
C PHE A 82 1.71 -5.47 29.79
N ILE A 83 2.99 -5.40 30.25
CA ILE A 83 4.13 -5.24 29.38
C ILE A 83 4.62 -6.62 28.90
N HIS A 84 4.57 -6.82 27.57
CA HIS A 84 5.09 -8.03 26.94
C HIS A 84 6.64 -8.04 26.96
N ALA A 85 7.25 -9.23 27.18
CA ALA A 85 8.70 -9.41 27.31
C ALA A 85 9.55 -8.86 26.12
N ARG A 86 8.95 -8.64 24.96
CA ARG A 86 9.64 -8.04 23.80
C ARG A 86 9.60 -6.50 23.76
N CYS A 87 8.93 -5.87 24.73
CA CYS A 87 8.92 -4.41 24.84
C CYS A 87 10.32 -3.93 25.22
N LYS A 88 10.85 -2.96 24.49
CA LYS A 88 12.19 -2.40 24.72
C LYS A 88 12.16 -1.09 25.50
N THR A 89 11.00 -0.47 25.61
CA THR A 89 10.81 0.79 26.31
C THR A 89 10.89 0.55 27.82
N PRO A 90 11.61 1.36 28.59
CA PRO A 90 11.67 1.26 30.06
C PRO A 90 10.28 1.35 30.70
N VAL A 91 10.07 0.59 31.77
CA VAL A 91 8.77 0.53 32.48
C VAL A 91 8.39 1.89 33.02
N GLU A 92 9.36 2.64 33.51
CA GLU A 92 9.19 3.97 34.10
C GLU A 92 8.65 4.98 33.08
N GLU A 93 9.12 4.91 31.82
CA GLU A 93 8.63 5.76 30.73
C GLU A 93 7.19 5.38 30.36
N ILE A 94 6.86 4.08 30.34
CA ILE A 94 5.49 3.61 30.07
C ILE A 94 4.56 4.02 31.23
N GLN A 95 5.02 3.94 32.49
CA GLN A 95 4.26 4.37 33.65
C GLN A 95 3.93 5.87 33.57
N ALA A 96 4.91 6.71 33.24
CA ALA A 96 4.71 8.14 33.07
C ALA A 96 3.75 8.46 31.89
N ALA A 97 3.74 7.64 30.83
CA ALA A 97 2.87 7.84 29.68
C ALA A 97 1.37 7.58 29.98
N VAL A 98 1.04 6.92 31.11
CA VAL A 98 -0.33 6.59 31.51
C VAL A 98 -0.83 7.42 32.71
N GLU A 99 -0.12 8.47 33.13
CA GLU A 99 -0.53 9.37 34.21
C GLU A 99 -1.72 10.28 33.86
N GLY A 100 -2.19 10.24 32.60
CA GLY A 100 -3.37 10.96 32.16
C GLY A 100 -4.67 10.37 32.71
N ALA A 101 -5.75 11.14 32.59
CA ALA A 101 -7.09 10.70 33.01
C ALA A 101 -8.07 10.72 31.83
N ILE A 102 -8.67 9.56 31.56
CA ILE A 102 -9.69 9.46 30.52
C ILE A 102 -11.05 9.88 31.07
N SER A 103 -11.69 10.87 30.44
CA SER A 103 -13.06 11.26 30.81
C SER A 103 -14.08 10.24 30.27
N VAL A 104 -15.24 10.16 30.89
CA VAL A 104 -16.32 9.24 30.47
C VAL A 104 -16.69 9.39 28.99
N PRO A 105 -16.87 10.60 28.41
CA PRO A 105 -17.13 10.74 26.98
C PRO A 105 -15.99 10.22 26.10
N GLN A 106 -14.73 10.42 26.50
CA GLN A 106 -13.57 9.93 25.73
C GLN A 106 -13.45 8.40 25.85
N ALA A 107 -13.75 7.82 27.01
CA ALA A 107 -13.75 6.37 27.19
C ALA A 107 -14.82 5.69 26.32
N ILE A 108 -16.04 6.25 26.27
CA ILE A 108 -17.10 5.76 25.38
C ILE A 108 -16.65 5.81 23.91
N LYS A 109 -16.13 6.95 23.48
CA LYS A 109 -15.66 7.15 22.10
C LYS A 109 -14.50 6.20 21.75
N LEU A 110 -13.52 6.03 22.65
CA LEU A 110 -12.39 5.13 22.45
C LEU A 110 -12.85 3.68 22.31
N ARG A 111 -13.78 3.24 23.17
CA ARG A 111 -14.38 1.89 23.09
C ARG A 111 -15.06 1.65 21.74
N GLN A 112 -15.84 2.64 21.25
CA GLN A 112 -16.48 2.52 19.94
C GLN A 112 -15.45 2.44 18.81
N CYS A 113 -14.38 3.25 18.83
CA CYS A 113 -13.30 3.16 17.85
C CYS A 113 -12.64 1.78 17.84
N LEU A 114 -12.37 1.19 19.01
CA LEU A 114 -11.78 -0.15 19.12
C LEU A 114 -12.72 -1.24 18.59
N ASN A 115 -14.01 -1.15 18.89
CA ASN A 115 -15.02 -2.08 18.36
C ASN A 115 -15.07 -2.01 16.82
N HIS A 116 -15.15 -0.81 16.25
CA HIS A 116 -15.14 -0.61 14.79
C HIS A 116 -13.85 -1.15 14.14
N ILE A 117 -12.68 -0.97 14.78
CA ILE A 117 -11.41 -1.55 14.28
C ILE A 117 -11.53 -3.07 14.18
N ASN A 118 -12.09 -3.73 15.20
CA ASN A 118 -12.25 -5.18 15.21
C ASN A 118 -13.28 -5.67 14.18
N GLU A 119 -14.40 -4.96 14.03
CA GLU A 119 -15.43 -5.27 13.02
C GLU A 119 -14.88 -5.12 11.61
N ILE A 120 -14.18 -4.03 11.32
CA ILE A 120 -13.56 -3.81 10.01
C ILE A 120 -12.54 -4.92 9.70
N GLU A 121 -11.80 -5.41 10.71
CA GLU A 121 -10.85 -6.50 10.48
C GLU A 121 -11.56 -7.81 10.13
N LYS A 122 -12.65 -8.17 10.80
CA LYS A 122 -13.48 -9.32 10.46
C LYS A 122 -14.02 -9.23 9.02
N HIS A 123 -14.58 -8.08 8.65
CA HIS A 123 -15.05 -7.86 7.27
C HIS A 123 -13.92 -7.97 6.25
N ARG A 124 -12.70 -7.52 6.58
CA ARG A 124 -11.54 -7.68 5.69
C ARG A 124 -11.12 -9.14 5.52
N GLU A 125 -11.21 -9.94 6.57
CA GLU A 125 -10.91 -11.38 6.51
C GLU A 125 -11.91 -12.11 5.61
N GLU A 126 -13.21 -11.85 5.77
CA GLU A 126 -14.26 -12.40 4.91
C GLU A 126 -14.02 -12.05 3.43
N ILE A 127 -13.76 -10.78 3.14
CA ILE A 127 -13.48 -10.32 1.78
C ILE A 127 -12.16 -10.89 1.23
N ASN A 128 -11.15 -11.12 2.07
CA ASN A 128 -9.92 -11.77 1.64
C ASN A 128 -10.16 -13.21 1.16
N LEU A 129 -11.05 -13.96 1.82
CA LEU A 129 -11.41 -15.31 1.40
C LEU A 129 -12.07 -15.31 0.01
N GLU A 130 -13.02 -14.41 -0.21
CA GLU A 130 -13.70 -14.27 -1.50
C GLU A 130 -12.73 -13.81 -2.61
N ILE A 131 -11.84 -12.86 -2.31
CA ILE A 131 -10.79 -12.44 -3.24
C ILE A 131 -9.90 -13.63 -3.64
N GLN A 132 -9.54 -14.50 -2.71
CA GLN A 132 -8.72 -15.68 -2.99
C GLN A 132 -9.46 -16.65 -3.89
N ALA A 133 -10.74 -16.93 -3.61
CA ALA A 133 -11.58 -17.79 -4.43
C ALA A 133 -11.73 -17.26 -5.87
N LEU A 134 -12.01 -15.98 -6.04
CA LEU A 134 -12.09 -15.33 -7.36
C LEU A 134 -10.75 -15.24 -8.09
N ALA A 135 -9.63 -15.27 -7.37
CA ALA A 135 -8.30 -15.22 -7.95
C ALA A 135 -7.77 -16.60 -8.38
N GLU A 136 -8.35 -17.69 -7.88
CA GLU A 136 -7.88 -19.07 -8.14
C GLU A 136 -7.77 -19.42 -9.63
N PRO A 137 -8.73 -19.10 -10.51
CA PRO A 137 -8.61 -19.36 -11.95
C PRO A 137 -7.42 -18.68 -12.61
N PHE A 138 -6.85 -17.64 -11.97
CA PHE A 138 -5.72 -16.88 -12.48
C PHE A 138 -4.38 -17.30 -11.85
N SER A 139 -4.33 -18.43 -11.12
CA SER A 139 -3.12 -18.91 -10.42
C SER A 139 -1.87 -18.93 -11.32
N PRO A 140 -1.89 -19.42 -12.58
CA PRO A 140 -0.69 -19.40 -13.43
C PRO A 140 -0.18 -18.00 -13.73
N VAL A 141 -1.07 -17.03 -13.92
CA VAL A 141 -0.72 -15.63 -14.15
C VAL A 141 -0.17 -14.98 -12.88
N LEU A 142 -0.75 -15.33 -11.73
CA LEU A 142 -0.30 -14.85 -10.42
C LEU A 142 1.09 -15.37 -10.06
N GLU A 143 1.38 -16.63 -10.36
CA GLU A 143 2.72 -17.21 -10.19
C GLU A 143 3.76 -16.46 -11.01
N LEU A 144 3.47 -16.17 -12.28
CA LEU A 144 4.33 -15.35 -13.13
C LEU A 144 4.53 -13.95 -12.56
N LEU A 145 3.48 -13.28 -12.13
CA LEU A 145 3.57 -11.95 -11.51
C LEU A 145 4.42 -11.97 -10.24
N ARG A 146 4.34 -13.02 -9.44
CA ARG A 146 5.12 -13.18 -8.21
C ARG A 146 6.62 -13.38 -8.45
N THR A 147 7.06 -13.68 -9.66
CA THR A 147 8.49 -13.67 -10.00
C THR A 147 9.06 -12.25 -10.03
N ILE A 148 8.21 -11.22 -10.13
CA ILE A 148 8.63 -9.81 -10.17
C ILE A 148 8.94 -9.33 -8.75
N PRO A 149 10.12 -8.74 -8.50
CA PRO A 149 10.49 -8.22 -7.20
C PRO A 149 9.44 -7.29 -6.59
N GLY A 150 9.10 -7.53 -5.33
CA GLY A 150 8.11 -6.77 -4.57
C GLY A 150 6.65 -7.18 -4.79
N LEU A 151 6.36 -8.12 -5.72
CA LEU A 151 5.06 -8.79 -5.86
C LEU A 151 5.07 -10.17 -5.20
N ASP A 152 6.21 -10.66 -4.81
CA ASP A 152 6.47 -11.96 -4.17
C ASP A 152 6.15 -11.98 -2.67
N THR A 153 6.23 -10.82 -2.01
CA THR A 153 6.16 -10.72 -0.54
C THR A 153 4.80 -11.11 0.05
N GLN A 154 3.72 -10.79 -0.64
CA GLN A 154 2.35 -11.12 -0.22
C GLN A 154 1.49 -11.47 -1.43
N PRO A 155 0.76 -12.61 -1.41
CA PRO A 155 -0.11 -13.02 -2.52
C PRO A 155 -1.11 -11.93 -2.94
N ILE A 156 -1.67 -11.22 -1.98
CA ILE A 156 -2.65 -10.15 -2.22
C ILE A 156 -2.09 -9.00 -3.06
N THR A 157 -0.77 -8.77 -3.07
CA THR A 157 -0.14 -7.72 -3.88
C THR A 157 -0.21 -8.04 -5.37
N ALA A 158 0.09 -9.29 -5.75
CA ALA A 158 -0.03 -9.75 -7.14
C ALA A 158 -1.50 -9.73 -7.61
N ILE A 159 -2.43 -10.15 -6.75
CA ILE A 159 -3.88 -10.11 -7.02
C ILE A 159 -4.35 -8.66 -7.23
N ALA A 160 -3.87 -7.72 -6.41
CA ALA A 160 -4.20 -6.30 -6.55
C ALA A 160 -3.73 -5.72 -7.90
N ILE A 161 -2.54 -6.07 -8.33
CA ILE A 161 -2.03 -5.68 -9.66
C ILE A 161 -2.90 -6.31 -10.75
N LEU A 162 -3.12 -7.63 -10.71
CA LEU A 162 -3.91 -8.36 -11.70
C LEU A 162 -5.33 -7.79 -11.84
N SER A 163 -5.99 -7.49 -10.72
CA SER A 163 -7.35 -6.93 -10.70
C SER A 163 -7.45 -5.59 -11.43
N GLU A 164 -6.40 -4.78 -11.40
CA GLU A 164 -6.39 -3.47 -12.09
C GLU A 164 -6.01 -3.58 -13.57
N ILE A 165 -5.09 -4.48 -13.93
CA ILE A 165 -4.56 -4.56 -15.31
C ILE A 165 -5.24 -5.64 -16.16
N GLY A 166 -5.79 -6.69 -15.55
CA GLY A 166 -6.23 -7.91 -16.23
C GLY A 166 -5.07 -8.82 -16.65
N PRO A 167 -5.37 -10.07 -17.10
CA PRO A 167 -4.35 -11.02 -17.52
C PRO A 167 -3.84 -10.79 -18.94
N ASP A 168 -4.65 -10.15 -19.80
CA ASP A 168 -4.35 -10.00 -21.23
C ASP A 168 -3.58 -8.71 -21.52
N MET A 169 -2.33 -8.86 -21.93
CA MET A 169 -1.47 -7.75 -22.35
C MET A 169 -1.56 -7.42 -23.84
N SER A 170 -2.28 -8.19 -24.65
CA SER A 170 -2.45 -7.91 -26.11
C SER A 170 -3.13 -6.57 -26.36
N VAL A 171 -3.93 -6.11 -25.42
CA VAL A 171 -4.58 -4.78 -25.41
C VAL A 171 -3.56 -3.63 -25.45
N PHE A 172 -2.33 -3.88 -25.01
CA PHE A 172 -1.25 -2.89 -24.98
C PHE A 172 -0.14 -3.28 -25.96
N PRO A 173 -0.09 -2.72 -27.17
CA PRO A 173 0.89 -3.10 -28.20
C PRO A 173 2.35 -3.01 -27.74
N THR A 174 2.64 -2.14 -26.77
CA THR A 174 3.98 -2.02 -26.17
C THR A 174 3.89 -1.64 -24.70
N SER A 175 4.96 -1.92 -23.95
CA SER A 175 5.09 -1.47 -22.56
C SER A 175 4.91 0.06 -22.40
N LYS A 176 5.24 0.86 -23.42
CA LYS A 176 5.05 2.32 -23.40
C LYS A 176 3.56 2.70 -23.37
N HIS A 177 2.71 2.00 -24.14
CA HIS A 177 1.25 2.19 -24.09
C HIS A 177 0.68 1.82 -22.74
N PHE A 178 1.12 0.68 -22.18
CA PHE A 178 0.73 0.24 -20.86
C PHE A 178 1.12 1.25 -19.74
N ILE A 179 2.35 1.75 -19.76
CA ILE A 179 2.85 2.76 -18.81
C ILE A 179 2.06 4.08 -18.95
N SER A 180 1.70 4.47 -20.16
CA SER A 180 0.89 5.66 -20.42
C SER A 180 -0.52 5.50 -19.90
N TRP A 181 -1.16 4.35 -20.16
CA TRP A 181 -2.47 4.00 -19.63
C TRP A 181 -2.49 3.98 -18.09
N ALA A 182 -1.47 3.41 -17.45
CA ALA A 182 -1.30 3.43 -15.99
C ALA A 182 -1.05 4.84 -15.41
N GLY A 183 -0.95 5.85 -16.27
CA GLY A 183 -0.76 7.24 -15.83
C GLY A 183 0.61 7.56 -15.25
N CYS A 184 1.62 6.74 -15.55
CA CYS A 184 3.00 6.95 -15.09
C CYS A 184 3.84 7.80 -16.07
N CYS A 185 3.28 8.27 -17.18
CA CYS A 185 3.92 9.19 -18.11
C CYS A 185 3.52 10.65 -17.86
N PRO A 186 4.44 11.62 -18.07
CA PRO A 186 4.06 13.02 -18.13
C PRO A 186 3.03 13.26 -19.24
N ARG A 187 2.09 14.19 -19.00
CA ARG A 187 1.21 14.67 -20.05
C ARG A 187 2.03 15.45 -21.09
N ASN A 188 1.65 15.32 -22.35
CA ASN A 188 2.21 16.16 -23.42
C ASN A 188 1.48 17.51 -23.45
N ASP A 189 1.75 18.34 -22.43
CA ASP A 189 1.13 19.64 -22.30
C ASP A 189 2.11 20.70 -22.83
N ARG A 190 2.16 20.77 -24.17
CA ARG A 190 2.98 21.72 -24.91
C ARG A 190 2.11 22.60 -25.79
N SER A 191 2.35 23.91 -25.77
CA SER A 191 1.74 24.88 -26.66
C SER A 191 2.78 25.91 -27.07
N ALA A 192 2.81 26.28 -28.35
CA ALA A 192 3.74 27.28 -28.89
C ALA A 192 5.21 27.03 -28.50
N ARG A 193 5.70 25.79 -28.63
CA ARG A 193 7.05 25.33 -28.23
C ARG A 193 7.38 25.43 -26.73
N ARG A 194 6.45 25.84 -25.88
CA ARG A 194 6.63 25.90 -24.42
C ARG A 194 5.96 24.71 -23.75
N THR A 195 6.66 24.05 -22.82
CA THR A 195 6.09 22.99 -21.98
C THR A 195 5.35 23.64 -20.82
N LYS A 196 4.01 23.54 -20.78
CA LYS A 196 3.16 24.08 -19.71
C LYS A 196 3.24 23.25 -18.43
N SER A 197 3.30 21.93 -18.56
CA SER A 197 3.35 21.03 -17.40
C SER A 197 4.08 19.72 -17.72
N THR A 198 4.85 19.23 -16.74
CA THR A 198 5.48 17.89 -16.77
C THR A 198 4.80 16.94 -15.79
N ARG A 199 3.62 17.29 -15.26
CA ARG A 199 2.87 16.46 -14.30
C ARG A 199 2.39 15.19 -14.98
N ILE A 200 2.40 14.09 -14.23
CA ILE A 200 1.82 12.82 -14.66
C ILE A 200 0.30 12.91 -14.72
N SER A 201 -0.32 12.07 -15.53
CA SER A 201 -1.78 12.01 -15.68
C SER A 201 -2.47 11.58 -14.37
N ARG A 202 -3.75 11.89 -14.22
CA ARG A 202 -4.61 11.41 -13.10
C ARG A 202 -5.07 9.96 -13.30
N ALA A 203 -4.81 9.34 -14.47
CA ALA A 203 -5.13 7.92 -14.72
C ALA A 203 -4.46 7.00 -13.70
N GLY A 204 -4.95 5.77 -13.56
CA GLY A 204 -4.37 4.76 -12.66
C GLY A 204 -4.49 5.12 -11.17
N GLN A 205 -5.61 5.67 -10.74
CA GLN A 205 -5.81 6.14 -9.34
C GLN A 205 -5.64 5.02 -8.31
N SER A 206 -6.03 3.79 -8.61
CA SER A 206 -5.85 2.63 -7.73
C SER A 206 -4.48 1.96 -7.95
N LEU A 207 -4.02 1.88 -9.19
CA LEU A 207 -2.78 1.19 -9.55
C LEU A 207 -1.51 1.96 -9.11
N LYS A 208 -1.48 3.28 -9.29
CA LYS A 208 -0.29 4.08 -8.94
C LYS A 208 0.09 4.06 -7.46
N PRO A 209 -0.84 4.23 -6.50
CA PRO A 209 -0.50 4.12 -5.08
C PRO A 209 0.11 2.76 -4.73
N LEU A 210 -0.44 1.68 -5.29
CA LEU A 210 0.06 0.32 -5.11
C LEU A 210 1.49 0.18 -5.65
N LEU A 211 1.75 0.64 -6.88
CA LEU A 211 3.09 0.64 -7.46
C LEU A 211 4.09 1.47 -6.64
N VAL A 212 3.66 2.60 -6.07
CA VAL A 212 4.51 3.43 -5.20
C VAL A 212 4.84 2.70 -3.90
N GLN A 213 3.89 1.97 -3.30
CA GLN A 213 4.15 1.15 -2.12
C GLN A 213 5.18 0.06 -2.41
N ILE A 214 5.01 -0.68 -3.51
CA ILE A 214 5.96 -1.71 -3.97
C ILE A 214 7.34 -1.09 -4.23
N ALA A 215 7.40 0.04 -4.94
CA ALA A 215 8.65 0.73 -5.22
C ALA A 215 9.38 1.14 -3.92
N ASN A 216 8.67 1.67 -2.93
CA ASN A 216 9.26 2.03 -1.64
C ASN A 216 9.77 0.80 -0.86
N ALA A 217 9.06 -0.32 -0.92
CA ALA A 217 9.50 -1.59 -0.32
C ALA A 217 10.80 -2.08 -0.98
N LEU A 218 10.86 -2.09 -2.31
CA LEU A 218 12.05 -2.48 -3.08
C LEU A 218 13.29 -1.62 -2.77
N LEU A 219 13.10 -0.32 -2.53
CA LEU A 219 14.22 0.55 -2.17
C LEU A 219 14.83 0.23 -0.80
N ARG A 220 14.10 -0.44 0.07
CA ARG A 220 14.58 -0.92 1.38
C ARG A 220 15.22 -2.30 1.28
N SER A 221 14.84 -3.11 0.29
CA SER A 221 15.42 -4.44 0.05
C SER A 221 16.89 -4.34 -0.37
N LYS A 222 17.67 -5.36 0.03
CA LYS A 222 19.08 -5.54 -0.40
C LYS A 222 19.20 -6.47 -1.62
N GLU A 223 18.16 -7.23 -1.92
CA GLU A 223 18.16 -8.30 -2.93
C GLU A 223 18.08 -7.79 -4.37
N HIS A 224 17.52 -6.59 -4.57
CA HIS A 224 17.24 -6.01 -5.89
C HIS A 224 17.95 -4.66 -6.08
N PRO A 225 19.28 -4.65 -6.20
CA PRO A 225 20.08 -3.43 -6.29
C PRO A 225 19.80 -2.60 -7.55
N GLU A 226 19.29 -3.21 -8.63
CA GLU A 226 18.95 -2.55 -9.89
C GLU A 226 17.93 -1.40 -9.71
N PHE A 227 16.90 -1.62 -8.88
CA PHE A 227 15.91 -0.59 -8.56
C PHE A 227 16.51 0.54 -7.73
N LYS A 228 17.31 0.20 -6.71
CA LYS A 228 17.95 1.15 -5.83
C LYS A 228 18.97 2.02 -6.55
N ASN A 229 19.80 1.43 -7.42
CA ASN A 229 20.78 2.14 -8.20
C ASN A 229 20.11 3.11 -9.20
N ARG A 230 19.06 2.66 -9.87
CA ARG A 230 18.26 3.52 -10.76
C ARG A 230 17.63 4.69 -10.00
N TYR A 231 17.04 4.41 -8.84
CA TYR A 231 16.44 5.42 -7.98
C TYR A 231 17.47 6.47 -7.57
N ARG A 232 18.63 6.07 -7.00
CA ARG A 232 19.68 6.97 -6.55
C ARG A 232 20.15 7.92 -7.64
N ARG A 233 20.43 7.38 -8.83
CA ARG A 233 20.85 8.16 -10.00
C ARG A 233 19.84 9.22 -10.41
N ILE A 234 18.54 8.89 -10.40
CA ILE A 234 17.50 9.85 -10.78
C ILE A 234 17.22 10.84 -9.64
N LYS A 235 17.23 10.37 -8.39
CA LYS A 235 16.98 11.22 -7.21
C LYS A 235 17.98 12.35 -7.12
N ALA A 236 19.28 12.10 -7.36
CA ALA A 236 20.33 13.10 -7.31
C ALA A 236 20.05 14.31 -8.23
N ASN A 237 19.52 14.07 -9.45
CA ASN A 237 19.32 15.12 -10.44
C ASN A 237 17.86 15.63 -10.55
N ARG A 238 16.86 14.83 -10.13
CA ARG A 238 15.43 15.08 -10.44
C ARG A 238 14.53 15.03 -9.20
N GLY A 239 15.08 14.69 -8.03
CA GLY A 239 14.39 14.59 -6.77
C GLY A 239 13.56 13.30 -6.60
N HIS A 240 13.07 13.09 -5.36
CA HIS A 240 12.39 11.86 -4.92
C HIS A 240 11.16 11.50 -5.76
N LYS A 241 10.22 12.43 -5.96
CA LYS A 241 8.94 12.16 -6.64
C LYS A 241 9.14 11.63 -8.07
N LYS A 242 10.09 12.21 -8.83
CA LYS A 242 10.39 11.75 -10.19
C LYS A 242 11.13 10.41 -10.19
N ALA A 243 12.00 10.17 -9.19
CA ALA A 243 12.73 8.91 -9.04
C ALA A 243 11.77 7.74 -8.73
N ILE A 244 10.81 7.90 -7.80
CA ILE A 244 9.80 6.87 -7.51
C ILE A 244 8.97 6.51 -8.75
N ILE A 245 8.50 7.50 -9.50
CA ILE A 245 7.75 7.22 -10.75
C ILE A 245 8.60 6.49 -11.78
N ALA A 246 9.91 6.72 -11.82
CA ALA A 246 10.80 5.95 -12.68
C ALA A 246 10.91 4.48 -12.26
N ILE A 247 10.89 4.19 -10.94
CA ILE A 247 10.81 2.80 -10.45
C ILE A 247 9.46 2.17 -10.78
N CYS A 248 8.34 2.89 -10.60
CA CYS A 248 7.03 2.41 -11.04
C CYS A 248 7.01 2.05 -12.54
N LYS A 249 7.70 2.83 -13.39
CA LYS A 249 7.85 2.49 -14.82
C LYS A 249 8.63 1.20 -15.04
N MET A 250 9.69 0.96 -14.26
CA MET A 250 10.45 -0.31 -14.35
C MET A 250 9.54 -1.49 -13.99
N LEU A 251 8.77 -1.38 -12.89
CA LEU A 251 7.80 -2.40 -12.50
C LEU A 251 6.76 -2.67 -13.59
N LEU A 252 6.16 -1.62 -14.16
CA LEU A 252 5.20 -1.77 -15.25
C LEU A 252 5.82 -2.40 -16.49
N THR A 253 7.09 -2.06 -16.82
CA THR A 253 7.80 -2.71 -17.93
C THR A 253 8.04 -4.19 -17.62
N ALA A 254 8.43 -4.54 -16.41
CA ALA A 254 8.60 -5.92 -15.98
C ALA A 254 7.28 -6.71 -16.07
N ILE A 255 6.19 -6.16 -15.54
CA ILE A 255 4.83 -6.75 -15.58
C ILE A 255 4.43 -7.00 -17.05
N TRP A 256 4.57 -6.00 -17.92
CA TRP A 256 4.22 -6.15 -19.33
C TRP A 256 5.05 -7.24 -20.02
N ASN A 257 6.37 -7.28 -19.80
CA ASN A 257 7.25 -8.29 -20.40
C ASN A 257 6.90 -9.70 -19.90
N VAL A 258 6.74 -9.88 -18.59
CA VAL A 258 6.43 -11.17 -17.96
C VAL A 258 5.10 -11.73 -18.50
N LEU A 259 4.06 -10.89 -18.55
CA LEU A 259 2.74 -11.34 -19.02
C LEU A 259 2.65 -11.48 -20.54
N SER A 260 3.33 -10.62 -21.33
CA SER A 260 3.29 -10.71 -22.80
C SER A 260 4.09 -11.88 -23.34
N LYS A 261 5.17 -12.27 -22.66
CA LYS A 261 6.06 -13.37 -23.09
C LYS A 261 5.74 -14.68 -22.38
N VAL A 262 4.95 -14.62 -21.31
CA VAL A 262 4.68 -15.75 -20.42
C VAL A 262 5.98 -16.36 -19.86
N GLU A 263 6.93 -15.49 -19.50
CA GLU A 263 8.25 -15.84 -18.97
C GLU A 263 8.48 -15.22 -17.60
N PRO A 264 9.17 -15.90 -16.66
CA PRO A 264 9.54 -15.34 -15.37
C PRO A 264 10.39 -14.08 -15.50
N TYR A 265 10.33 -13.22 -14.49
CA TYR A 265 11.14 -12.00 -14.45
C TYR A 265 12.65 -12.32 -14.51
N SER A 266 13.38 -11.55 -15.29
CA SER A 266 14.85 -11.60 -15.36
C SER A 266 15.43 -10.19 -15.25
N ALA A 267 16.41 -10.02 -14.37
CA ALA A 267 17.10 -8.75 -14.14
C ALA A 267 18.16 -8.38 -15.20
N LYS A 268 18.49 -9.29 -16.14
CA LYS A 268 19.60 -9.12 -17.10
C LYS A 268 19.59 -7.77 -17.81
N GLY A 269 18.43 -7.28 -18.26
CA GLY A 269 18.32 -5.99 -18.96
C GLY A 269 18.48 -4.74 -18.09
N TYR A 270 18.54 -4.88 -16.77
CA TYR A 270 18.65 -3.77 -15.80
C TYR A 270 20.02 -3.67 -15.13
N LEU A 271 20.78 -4.77 -15.06
CA LEU A 271 22.10 -4.84 -14.45
C LEU A 271 23.22 -4.50 -15.42
N GLU A 272 23.04 -4.80 -16.70
CA GLU A 272 24.04 -4.48 -17.71
C GLU A 272 24.02 -2.98 -18.06
N PRO A 273 25.17 -2.30 -18.08
CA PRO A 273 25.24 -0.94 -18.60
C PRO A 273 24.86 -0.97 -20.08
N LYS A 274 23.94 -0.08 -20.50
CA LYS A 274 23.70 0.10 -21.94
C LYS A 274 25.02 0.44 -22.59
N PRO A 275 25.36 -0.20 -23.73
CA PRO A 275 26.51 0.20 -24.49
C PRO A 275 26.46 1.71 -24.76
N ALA A 276 27.57 2.40 -24.57
CA ALA A 276 27.69 3.82 -24.85
C ALA A 276 27.35 4.03 -26.34
N LYS A 277 26.39 4.94 -26.61
CA LYS A 277 26.09 5.39 -27.97
C LYS A 277 27.14 6.38 -28.38
#